data_880972eb1c5b37e57ff22197d51a28b9
#
_entry.id   880972eb1c5b37e57ff22197d51a28b9
#
_cell.length_a   1.000
_cell.length_b   1.000
_cell.length_c   1.000
_cell.angle_alpha   90.00
_cell.angle_beta   90.00
_cell.angle_gamma   90.00
#
_symmetry.space_group_name_H-M   'P 1'
#
loop_
_entity.id
_entity.type
_entity.pdbx_description
1 polymer ?
#
loop_
_entity_poly.entity_id
_entity_poly.type
_entity_poly.pdbx_seq_one_letter_code
_entity_poly.pdbx_strand_id
1 'polypeptide(L)'
;MSDRPQSDDWWLASDGNWYPPQSRPLPAPPAPPAPPLQLAAFTLSSGITTAVRIFMFITVGLALCAGVAYANVVVRFGAWWTAPAAGDWDELAHWESAEEIASGFLGVMYLGGLVLLILLMVWGNRACRSIERFGPAGRSWSPGWAVGGWFIPLANVVIPKLVLNEVERVSDPEN
;
A
#
# COMPACT_ATOMS: atom_id res chain seq x y z
N MET A 1 -30.80 -17.27 48.49
CA MET A 1 -31.23 -16.03 47.83
C MET A 1 -32.26 -15.35 48.75
N SER A 2 -32.02 -14.13 49.13
CA SER A 2 -32.92 -13.38 50.02
C SER A 2 -32.93 -11.93 49.62
N ASP A 3 -34.10 -11.27 49.64
CA ASP A 3 -34.27 -9.87 49.36
C ASP A 3 -33.73 -8.94 50.48
N ARG A 4 -33.29 -9.53 51.59
CA ARG A 4 -32.73 -8.81 52.76
C ARG A 4 -31.52 -9.55 53.30
N PRO A 5 -30.48 -8.86 53.81
CA PRO A 5 -29.36 -9.47 54.47
C PRO A 5 -29.85 -10.14 55.78
N GLN A 6 -29.43 -11.36 56.01
CA GLN A 6 -29.74 -12.09 57.25
C GLN A 6 -28.67 -11.87 58.32
N SER A 7 -27.52 -11.29 57.95
CA SER A 7 -26.45 -10.83 58.85
C SER A 7 -25.65 -9.71 58.20
N ASP A 8 -24.84 -9.00 58.96
CA ASP A 8 -24.03 -7.88 58.51
C ASP A 8 -22.92 -8.31 57.49
N ASP A 9 -22.62 -9.59 57.43
CA ASP A 9 -21.59 -10.15 56.53
C ASP A 9 -22.12 -10.47 55.11
N TRP A 10 -23.44 -10.35 54.88
CA TRP A 10 -24.01 -10.64 53.57
C TRP A 10 -23.67 -9.53 52.56
N TRP A 11 -23.40 -9.92 51.33
CA TRP A 11 -23.08 -8.97 50.25
C TRP A 11 -24.18 -8.92 49.18
N LEU A 12 -24.39 -7.73 48.63
CA LEU A 12 -25.36 -7.49 47.57
C LEU A 12 -24.71 -7.77 46.22
N ALA A 13 -25.26 -8.72 45.46
CA ALA A 13 -24.80 -9.00 44.09
C ALA A 13 -25.48 -8.08 43.06
N SER A 14 -24.97 -8.07 41.83
CA SER A 14 -25.48 -7.25 40.74
C SER A 14 -26.88 -7.62 40.26
N ASP A 15 -27.39 -8.80 40.64
CA ASP A 15 -28.77 -9.25 40.41
C ASP A 15 -29.78 -8.71 41.43
N GLY A 16 -29.31 -7.87 42.37
CA GLY A 16 -30.13 -7.29 43.45
C GLY A 16 -30.41 -8.20 44.62
N ASN A 17 -29.83 -9.39 44.69
CA ASN A 17 -30.05 -10.36 45.78
C ASN A 17 -28.87 -10.34 46.76
N TRP A 18 -29.19 -10.66 48.04
CA TRP A 18 -28.21 -10.81 49.11
C TRP A 18 -27.72 -12.26 49.22
N TYR A 19 -26.39 -12.41 49.34
CA TYR A 19 -25.73 -13.71 49.43
C TYR A 19 -24.82 -13.82 50.64
N PRO A 20 -24.70 -15.03 51.26
CA PRO A 20 -23.80 -15.23 52.39
C PRO A 20 -22.33 -15.07 51.98
N PRO A 21 -21.41 -14.73 52.88
CA PRO A 21 -20.00 -14.43 52.57
C PRO A 21 -19.27 -15.58 51.88
N GLN A 22 -19.64 -16.84 52.14
CA GLN A 22 -19.03 -18.02 51.49
C GLN A 22 -19.34 -18.11 49.97
N SER A 23 -20.39 -17.45 49.49
CA SER A 23 -20.76 -17.40 48.09
C SER A 23 -20.18 -16.21 47.35
N ARG A 24 -19.35 -15.39 48.02
CA ARG A 24 -18.69 -14.24 47.36
C ARG A 24 -17.69 -14.78 46.35
N PRO A 25 -17.83 -14.42 45.06
CA PRO A 25 -16.83 -14.78 44.06
C PRO A 25 -15.46 -14.27 44.48
N LEU A 26 -14.47 -15.16 44.48
CA LEU A 26 -13.09 -14.74 44.69
C LEU A 26 -12.72 -13.70 43.62
N PRO A 27 -11.98 -12.64 43.96
CA PRO A 27 -11.42 -11.75 42.95
C PRO A 27 -10.73 -12.60 41.89
N ALA A 28 -11.07 -12.39 40.63
CA ALA A 28 -10.40 -13.10 39.56
C ALA A 28 -8.88 -12.89 39.72
N PRO A 29 -8.07 -13.96 39.62
CA PRO A 29 -6.63 -13.80 39.66
C PRO A 29 -6.22 -12.71 38.66
N PRO A 30 -5.26 -11.84 38.99
CA PRO A 30 -4.80 -10.83 38.06
C PRO A 30 -4.51 -11.50 36.72
N ALA A 31 -5.09 -10.96 35.65
CA ALA A 31 -4.85 -11.46 34.31
C ALA A 31 -3.33 -11.57 34.10
N PRO A 32 -2.84 -12.73 33.61
CA PRO A 32 -1.42 -12.84 33.32
C PRO A 32 -0.99 -11.60 32.49
N PRO A 33 0.17 -11.01 32.78
CA PRO A 33 0.66 -9.88 32.01
C PRO A 33 0.53 -10.24 30.54
N ALA A 34 -0.13 -9.37 29.77
CA ALA A 34 -0.25 -9.56 28.34
C ALA A 34 1.15 -9.88 27.83
N PRO A 35 1.34 -10.95 27.02
CA PRO A 35 2.64 -11.24 26.45
C PRO A 35 3.16 -9.95 25.85
N PRO A 36 4.45 -9.57 26.07
CA PRO A 36 4.99 -8.37 25.47
C PRO A 36 4.60 -8.43 24.01
N LEU A 37 3.97 -7.36 23.51
CA LEU A 37 3.69 -7.21 22.10
C LEU A 37 5.03 -7.49 21.42
N GLN A 38 5.25 -8.74 21.05
CA GLN A 38 6.34 -9.05 20.15
C GLN A 38 5.95 -8.26 18.93
N LEU A 39 6.60 -7.13 18.77
CA LEU A 39 6.81 -6.48 17.50
C LEU A 39 7.40 -7.59 16.61
N ALA A 40 6.53 -8.48 16.15
CA ALA A 40 6.89 -9.44 15.14
C ALA A 40 7.38 -8.55 14.01
N ALA A 41 8.71 -8.49 13.91
CA ALA A 41 9.39 -7.65 12.95
C ALA A 41 8.58 -7.71 11.66
N PHE A 42 8.14 -6.56 11.20
CA PHE A 42 7.30 -6.38 10.03
C PHE A 42 8.01 -7.01 8.83
N THR A 43 7.91 -8.31 8.72
CA THR A 43 8.39 -9.06 7.58
C THR A 43 7.33 -9.01 6.50
N LEU A 44 7.17 -7.83 5.88
CA LEU A 44 6.77 -7.81 4.48
C LEU A 44 7.68 -8.83 3.81
N SER A 45 7.09 -9.85 3.20
CA SER A 45 7.84 -10.85 2.44
C SER A 45 8.91 -10.09 1.66
N SER A 46 10.18 -10.26 2.03
CA SER A 46 11.31 -9.53 1.44
C SER A 46 11.28 -9.61 -0.09
N GLY A 47 10.74 -10.72 -0.61
CA GLY A 47 10.57 -10.94 -2.04
C GLY A 47 9.68 -9.93 -2.74
N ILE A 48 8.51 -9.57 -2.19
CA ILE A 48 7.62 -8.62 -2.88
C ILE A 48 8.17 -7.20 -2.84
N THR A 49 8.79 -6.79 -1.74
CA THR A 49 9.43 -5.47 -1.63
C THR A 49 10.61 -5.37 -2.59
N THR A 50 11.41 -6.44 -2.71
CA THR A 50 12.51 -6.51 -3.67
C THR A 50 11.98 -6.47 -5.10
N ALA A 51 10.92 -7.22 -5.42
CA ALA A 51 10.30 -7.21 -6.74
C ALA A 51 9.81 -5.79 -7.10
N VAL A 52 9.08 -5.11 -6.21
CA VAL A 52 8.63 -3.72 -6.44
C VAL A 52 9.80 -2.79 -6.73
N ARG A 53 10.90 -2.87 -5.96
CA ARG A 53 12.10 -2.05 -6.19
C ARG A 53 12.72 -2.32 -7.54
N ILE A 54 12.93 -3.60 -7.90
CA ILE A 54 13.50 -3.98 -9.18
C ILE A 54 12.65 -3.47 -10.34
N PHE A 55 11.33 -3.71 -10.31
CA PHE A 55 10.42 -3.24 -11.36
C PHE A 55 10.36 -1.72 -11.44
N MET A 56 10.46 -1.01 -10.32
CA MET A 56 10.52 0.45 -10.30
C MET A 56 11.78 0.95 -11.03
N PHE A 57 12.96 0.38 -10.75
CA PHE A 57 14.19 0.77 -11.45
C PHE A 57 14.14 0.41 -12.94
N ILE A 58 13.61 -0.76 -13.29
CA ILE A 58 13.41 -1.15 -14.70
C ILE A 58 12.50 -0.15 -15.42
N THR A 59 11.36 0.21 -14.80
CA THR A 59 10.40 1.16 -15.40
C THR A 59 11.02 2.55 -15.59
N VAL A 60 11.77 3.03 -14.60
CA VAL A 60 12.50 4.31 -14.72
C VAL A 60 13.55 4.24 -15.85
N GLY A 61 14.32 3.16 -15.93
CA GLY A 61 15.30 2.95 -17.00
C GLY A 61 14.64 2.96 -18.39
N LEU A 62 13.53 2.23 -18.54
CA LEU A 62 12.76 2.21 -19.79
C LEU A 62 12.18 3.60 -20.14
N ALA A 63 11.70 4.36 -19.15
CA ALA A 63 11.20 5.71 -19.36
C ALA A 63 12.31 6.65 -19.87
N LEU A 64 13.53 6.54 -19.32
CA LEU A 64 14.68 7.30 -19.81
C LEU A 64 15.05 6.91 -21.24
N CYS A 65 15.09 5.61 -21.56
CA CYS A 65 15.34 5.14 -22.93
C CYS A 65 14.27 5.64 -23.91
N ALA A 66 13.00 5.55 -23.53
CA ALA A 66 11.89 6.08 -24.31
C ALA A 66 12.03 7.60 -24.52
N GLY A 67 12.41 8.35 -23.48
CA GLY A 67 12.65 9.80 -23.59
C GLY A 67 13.75 10.13 -24.58
N VAL A 68 14.86 9.41 -24.57
CA VAL A 68 15.96 9.58 -25.54
C VAL A 68 15.49 9.20 -26.95
N ALA A 69 14.76 8.09 -27.10
CA ALA A 69 14.22 7.68 -28.41
C ALA A 69 13.27 8.73 -28.98
N TYR A 70 12.36 9.28 -28.16
CA TYR A 70 11.46 10.37 -28.57
C TYR A 70 12.19 11.67 -28.92
N ALA A 71 13.24 12.04 -28.16
CA ALA A 71 14.07 13.18 -28.51
C ALA A 71 14.71 12.99 -29.91
N ASN A 72 15.13 11.77 -30.24
CA ASN A 72 15.64 11.43 -31.56
C ASN A 72 14.55 11.61 -32.66
N VAL A 73 13.31 11.14 -32.40
CA VAL A 73 12.16 11.34 -33.31
C VAL A 73 11.95 12.84 -33.59
N VAL A 74 11.95 13.68 -32.55
CA VAL A 74 11.77 15.13 -32.68
C VAL A 74 12.86 15.76 -33.55
N VAL A 75 14.12 15.36 -33.33
CA VAL A 75 15.26 15.86 -34.11
C VAL A 75 15.12 15.44 -35.60
N ARG A 76 14.79 14.17 -35.84
CA ARG A 76 14.61 13.65 -37.22
C ARG A 76 13.43 14.30 -37.93
N PHE A 77 12.31 14.47 -37.23
CA PHE A 77 11.15 15.18 -37.74
C PHE A 77 11.50 16.64 -38.10
N GLY A 78 12.27 17.32 -37.24
CA GLY A 78 12.74 18.68 -37.52
C GLY A 78 13.63 18.75 -38.78
N ALA A 79 14.55 17.80 -38.98
CA ALA A 79 15.39 17.69 -40.16
C ALA A 79 14.55 17.45 -41.43
N TRP A 80 13.60 16.51 -41.38
CA TRP A 80 12.68 16.26 -42.48
C TRP A 80 11.82 17.48 -42.83
N TRP A 81 11.29 18.21 -41.83
CA TRP A 81 10.45 19.39 -42.03
C TRP A 81 11.20 20.58 -42.66
N THR A 82 12.48 20.70 -42.37
CA THR A 82 13.34 21.77 -42.89
C THR A 82 14.08 21.40 -44.19
N ALA A 83 13.99 20.13 -44.61
CA ALA A 83 14.60 19.66 -45.83
C ALA A 83 13.97 20.40 -47.04
N PRO A 84 14.78 20.83 -48.01
CA PRO A 84 14.26 21.47 -49.23
C PRO A 84 13.30 20.53 -49.95
N ALA A 85 12.20 21.07 -50.47
CA ALA A 85 11.02 20.39 -51.01
C ALA A 85 11.24 19.37 -52.17
N ALA A 86 12.44 18.94 -52.40
CA ALA A 86 12.83 17.98 -53.41
C ALA A 86 12.98 16.55 -52.89
N GLY A 87 11.93 16.09 -52.16
CA GLY A 87 11.72 14.64 -51.97
C GLY A 87 12.90 13.87 -51.40
N ASP A 88 13.48 14.30 -50.27
CA ASP A 88 14.50 13.50 -49.57
C ASP A 88 13.84 12.33 -48.82
N TRP A 89 13.61 11.26 -49.57
CA TRP A 89 12.99 10.04 -49.10
C TRP A 89 13.86 9.31 -48.05
N ASP A 90 15.16 9.59 -48.04
CA ASP A 90 16.08 8.98 -47.04
C ASP A 90 15.82 9.59 -45.65
N GLU A 91 15.59 10.90 -45.54
CA GLU A 91 15.23 11.54 -44.25
C GLU A 91 13.87 11.10 -43.75
N LEU A 92 12.88 10.87 -44.63
CA LEU A 92 11.59 10.32 -44.27
C LEU A 92 11.74 8.89 -43.67
N ALA A 93 12.51 8.01 -44.33
CA ALA A 93 12.77 6.67 -43.88
C ALA A 93 13.50 6.66 -42.52
N HIS A 94 14.41 7.58 -42.28
CA HIS A 94 15.09 7.75 -41.00
C HIS A 94 14.15 8.21 -39.89
N TRP A 95 13.20 9.10 -40.19
CA TRP A 95 12.18 9.50 -39.21
C TRP A 95 11.23 8.35 -38.88
N GLU A 96 10.70 7.63 -39.86
CA GLU A 96 9.80 6.48 -39.68
C GLU A 96 10.49 5.39 -38.84
N SER A 97 11.74 5.04 -39.10
CA SER A 97 12.48 4.07 -38.31
C SER A 97 12.69 4.51 -36.84
N ALA A 98 12.94 5.82 -36.63
CA ALA A 98 13.07 6.36 -35.28
C ALA A 98 11.74 6.31 -34.51
N GLU A 99 10.60 6.55 -35.18
CA GLU A 99 9.26 6.44 -34.60
C GLU A 99 8.92 5.01 -34.21
N GLU A 100 9.23 4.03 -35.07
CA GLU A 100 9.02 2.60 -34.75
C GLU A 100 9.80 2.18 -33.50
N ILE A 101 11.06 2.57 -33.38
CA ILE A 101 11.88 2.29 -32.20
C ILE A 101 11.29 2.97 -30.96
N ALA A 102 10.91 4.24 -31.05
CA ALA A 102 10.34 4.98 -29.92
C ALA A 102 9.00 4.38 -29.45
N SER A 103 8.13 4.00 -30.38
CA SER A 103 6.84 3.37 -30.08
C SER A 103 7.02 1.99 -29.44
N GLY A 104 8.02 1.22 -29.87
CA GLY A 104 8.41 -0.04 -29.25
C GLY A 104 8.80 0.14 -27.78
N PHE A 105 9.66 1.12 -27.47
CA PHE A 105 10.02 1.45 -26.10
C PHE A 105 8.82 1.86 -25.24
N LEU A 106 7.90 2.66 -25.79
CA LEU A 106 6.66 3.02 -25.08
C LEU A 106 5.80 1.80 -24.80
N GLY A 107 5.62 0.91 -25.76
CA GLY A 107 4.85 -0.33 -25.56
C GLY A 107 5.39 -1.15 -24.39
N VAL A 108 6.71 -1.37 -24.35
CA VAL A 108 7.37 -2.09 -23.26
C VAL A 108 7.24 -1.32 -21.93
N MET A 109 7.35 0.00 -21.94
CA MET A 109 7.19 0.85 -20.76
C MET A 109 5.78 0.76 -20.18
N TYR A 110 4.73 0.79 -21.03
CA TYR A 110 3.35 0.64 -20.58
C TYR A 110 3.09 -0.73 -19.96
N LEU A 111 3.58 -1.81 -20.56
CA LEU A 111 3.46 -3.16 -20.00
C LEU A 111 4.20 -3.27 -18.65
N GLY A 112 5.42 -2.76 -18.59
CA GLY A 112 6.20 -2.72 -17.35
C GLY A 112 5.52 -1.89 -16.25
N GLY A 113 4.95 -0.76 -16.62
CA GLY A 113 4.17 0.11 -15.72
C GLY A 113 2.92 -0.59 -15.18
N LEU A 114 2.22 -1.35 -16.03
CA LEU A 114 1.06 -2.14 -15.59
C LEU A 114 1.46 -3.21 -14.58
N VAL A 115 2.54 -3.94 -14.84
CA VAL A 115 3.07 -4.94 -13.89
C VAL A 115 3.47 -4.28 -12.57
N LEU A 116 4.17 -3.14 -12.63
CA LEU A 116 4.55 -2.38 -11.43
C LEU A 116 3.33 -1.93 -10.65
N LEU A 117 2.29 -1.43 -11.31
CA LEU A 117 1.02 -1.04 -10.69
C LEU A 117 0.38 -2.19 -9.94
N ILE A 118 0.30 -3.37 -10.56
CA ILE A 118 -0.25 -4.59 -9.91
C ILE A 118 0.59 -4.96 -8.68
N LEU A 119 1.92 -4.93 -8.81
CA LEU A 119 2.83 -5.23 -7.69
C LEU A 119 2.65 -4.25 -6.52
N LEU A 120 2.47 -2.95 -6.81
CA LEU A 120 2.22 -1.91 -5.80
C LEU A 120 0.88 -2.13 -5.11
N MET A 121 -0.18 -2.49 -5.85
CA MET A 121 -1.48 -2.82 -5.26
C MET A 121 -1.40 -4.03 -4.33
N VAL A 122 -0.73 -5.10 -4.75
CA VAL A 122 -0.53 -6.30 -3.93
C VAL A 122 0.32 -5.99 -2.70
N TRP A 123 1.41 -5.24 -2.88
CA TRP A 123 2.28 -4.83 -1.79
C TRP A 123 1.54 -3.95 -0.78
N GLY A 124 0.82 -2.93 -1.23
CA GLY A 124 0.04 -2.03 -0.37
C GLY A 124 -1.07 -2.76 0.40
N ASN A 125 -1.79 -3.69 -0.26
CA ASN A 125 -2.81 -4.50 0.40
C ASN A 125 -2.19 -5.40 1.49
N ARG A 126 -1.04 -6.02 1.23
CA ARG A 126 -0.32 -6.82 2.24
C ARG A 126 0.21 -5.96 3.39
N ALA A 127 0.73 -4.77 3.10
CA ALA A 127 1.18 -3.82 4.10
C ALA A 127 0.02 -3.42 5.03
N CYS A 128 -1.14 -3.05 4.48
CA CYS A 128 -2.33 -2.72 5.26
C CYS A 128 -2.83 -3.87 6.12
N ARG A 129 -2.80 -5.11 5.61
CA ARG A 129 -3.21 -6.29 6.38
C ARG A 129 -2.25 -6.63 7.51
N SER A 130 -0.97 -6.32 7.35
CA SER A 130 0.01 -6.61 8.41
C SER A 130 -0.16 -5.72 9.63
N ILE A 131 -0.63 -4.47 9.46
CA ILE A 131 -0.95 -3.57 10.58
C ILE A 131 -2.23 -3.94 11.33
N GLU A 132 -3.11 -4.80 10.79
CA GLU A 132 -4.28 -5.31 11.51
C GLU A 132 -3.91 -6.04 12.81
N ARG A 133 -2.70 -6.59 12.88
CA ARG A 133 -2.17 -7.28 14.06
C ARG A 133 -1.90 -6.36 15.24
N PHE A 134 -1.74 -5.05 14.99
CA PHE A 134 -1.50 -4.05 16.04
C PHE A 134 -2.79 -3.52 16.67
N GLY A 135 -3.96 -4.02 16.25
CA GLY A 135 -5.27 -3.67 16.81
C GLY A 135 -6.00 -2.57 16.03
N PRO A 136 -7.29 -2.35 16.34
CA PRO A 136 -8.14 -1.41 15.62
C PRO A 136 -7.87 0.06 15.95
N ALA A 137 -7.07 0.34 16.98
CA ALA A 137 -6.82 1.69 17.47
C ALA A 137 -5.98 2.48 16.45
N GLY A 138 -6.60 3.48 15.83
CA GLY A 138 -5.92 4.45 14.98
C GLY A 138 -5.97 4.19 13.48
N ARG A 139 -6.71 3.17 13.02
CA ARG A 139 -6.86 2.88 11.59
C ARG A 139 -8.09 3.56 10.99
N SER A 140 -7.86 4.42 10.00
CA SER A 140 -8.93 5.12 9.26
C SER A 140 -9.28 4.42 7.93
N TRP A 141 -8.33 3.71 7.32
CA TRP A 141 -8.47 3.12 6.00
C TRP A 141 -8.51 1.59 6.03
N SER A 142 -9.47 0.99 5.34
CA SER A 142 -9.51 -0.48 5.17
C SER A 142 -8.48 -0.93 4.11
N PRO A 143 -7.97 -2.20 4.15
CA PRO A 143 -7.03 -2.72 3.16
C PRO A 143 -7.53 -2.65 1.73
N GLY A 144 -8.85 -2.62 1.53
CA GLY A 144 -9.46 -2.45 0.21
C GLY A 144 -9.11 -1.12 -0.45
N TRP A 145 -8.90 -0.06 0.31
CA TRP A 145 -8.50 1.24 -0.22
C TRP A 145 -7.08 1.28 -0.77
N ALA A 146 -6.20 0.40 -0.30
CA ALA A 146 -4.87 0.22 -0.88
C ALA A 146 -4.91 -0.24 -2.35
N VAL A 147 -6.01 -0.87 -2.76
CA VAL A 147 -6.27 -1.30 -4.14
C VAL A 147 -7.29 -0.39 -4.81
N GLY A 148 -8.46 -0.20 -4.17
CA GLY A 148 -9.58 0.56 -4.75
C GLY A 148 -9.27 2.01 -5.05
N GLY A 149 -8.40 2.64 -4.26
CA GLY A 149 -7.97 4.02 -4.45
C GLY A 149 -7.29 4.28 -5.80
N TRP A 150 -6.69 3.26 -6.42
CA TRP A 150 -6.05 3.39 -7.74
C TRP A 150 -7.02 3.51 -8.90
N PHE A 151 -8.27 3.05 -8.74
CA PHE A 151 -9.29 3.05 -9.80
C PHE A 151 -10.15 4.32 -9.84
N ILE A 152 -10.05 5.18 -8.84
CA ILE A 152 -10.82 6.43 -8.78
C ILE A 152 -9.91 7.57 -9.28
N PRO A 153 -10.23 8.25 -10.42
CA PRO A 153 -9.30 9.17 -11.11
C PRO A 153 -8.69 10.27 -10.23
N LEU A 154 -9.46 10.91 -9.37
CA LEU A 154 -8.94 11.94 -8.46
C LEU A 154 -8.37 11.38 -7.18
N ALA A 155 -8.85 10.21 -6.77
CA ALA A 155 -8.43 9.55 -5.54
C ALA A 155 -7.11 8.79 -5.68
N ASN A 156 -6.75 8.37 -6.91
CA ASN A 156 -5.53 7.58 -7.14
C ASN A 156 -4.23 8.33 -6.82
N VAL A 157 -4.26 9.65 -6.79
CA VAL A 157 -3.10 10.48 -6.40
C VAL A 157 -3.02 10.65 -4.88
N VAL A 158 -4.17 10.70 -4.19
CA VAL A 158 -4.27 11.07 -2.77
C VAL A 158 -4.41 9.85 -1.87
N ILE A 159 -5.36 8.95 -2.17
CA ILE A 159 -5.70 7.83 -1.28
C ILE A 159 -4.54 6.85 -1.07
N PRO A 160 -3.81 6.38 -2.11
CA PRO A 160 -2.69 5.49 -1.89
C PRO A 160 -1.62 6.08 -0.97
N LYS A 161 -1.35 7.39 -1.11
CA LYS A 161 -0.40 8.09 -0.24
C LYS A 161 -0.90 8.17 1.20
N LEU A 162 -2.19 8.48 1.42
CA LEU A 162 -2.77 8.52 2.76
C LEU A 162 -2.73 7.16 3.46
N VAL A 163 -3.06 6.09 2.71
CA VAL A 163 -2.99 4.72 3.21
C VAL A 163 -1.55 4.34 3.59
N LEU A 164 -0.57 4.70 2.76
CA LEU A 164 0.85 4.41 3.05
C LEU A 164 1.36 5.21 4.25
N ASN A 165 1.00 6.48 4.36
CA ASN A 165 1.36 7.31 5.52
C ASN A 165 0.76 6.74 6.83
N GLU A 166 -0.46 6.19 6.77
CA GLU A 166 -1.07 5.53 7.93
C GLU A 166 -0.31 4.25 8.31
N VAL A 167 0.09 3.44 7.32
CA VAL A 167 0.92 2.25 7.54
C VAL A 167 2.24 2.64 8.20
N GLU A 168 2.91 3.68 7.71
CA GLU A 168 4.16 4.19 8.27
C GLU A 168 3.96 4.64 9.73
N ARG A 169 2.97 5.48 9.98
CA ARG A 169 2.65 5.99 11.33
C ARG A 169 2.36 4.88 12.33
N VAL A 170 1.58 3.87 11.94
CA VAL A 170 1.23 2.75 12.83
C VAL A 170 2.40 1.79 13.05
N SER A 171 3.35 1.77 12.12
CA SER A 171 4.54 0.91 12.17
C SER A 171 5.72 1.55 12.89
N ASP A 172 5.63 2.84 13.21
CA ASP A 172 6.69 3.57 13.91
C ASP A 172 6.67 3.22 15.40
N PRO A 173 7.76 2.64 15.94
CA PRO A 173 7.85 2.27 17.35
C PRO A 173 7.97 3.47 18.31
N GLU A 174 8.22 4.69 17.79
CA GLU A 174 8.40 5.91 18.59
C GLU A 174 7.11 6.73 18.73
N ASN A 175 5.99 6.28 18.14
CA ASN A 175 4.71 6.98 18.18
C ASN A 175 3.72 6.37 19.18
#